data_d855e4e2b880a58d4dfc96e1493d3425
#
_entry.id   d855e4e2b880a58d4dfc96e1493d3425
#
_cell.length_a   1.000
_cell.length_b   1.000
_cell.length_c   1.000
_cell.angle_alpha   90.00
_cell.angle_beta   90.00
_cell.angle_gamma   90.00
#
_symmetry.space_group_name_H-M   'P 1'
#
loop_
_entity.id
_entity.type
_entity.pdbx_description
1 polymer ?
#
loop_
_entity_poly.entity_id
_entity_poly.type
_entity_poly.pdbx_seq_one_letter_code
_entity_poly.pdbx_strand_id
1 'polypeptide(L)'
;DLRISQEDLEEFFSKNKDLFIPSPKLRLLKLSFDKSMKDIANIARDLLINGNLQEAKSLAKNEVIRLPNALLPSMKIREYIGPTLTQIALSLEEGEVSELIEQDDKLHILVPLEKIIANAPPLGDVYQQVETEFIRFKGEQMLDEYLEDLRNWYDVVKANEL
;
A
#
# COMPACT_ATOMS: atom_id res chain seq x y z
N ASP A 1 -5.59 -23.50 -26.00
CA ASP A 1 -4.82 -22.34 -26.51
C ASP A 1 -5.65 -21.08 -26.35
N LEU A 2 -5.34 -20.29 -25.33
CA LEU A 2 -5.87 -18.94 -25.17
C LEU A 2 -5.24 -18.06 -26.27
N ARG A 3 -5.99 -17.82 -27.33
CA ARG A 3 -5.60 -16.81 -28.33
C ARG A 3 -5.90 -15.44 -27.71
N ILE A 4 -4.87 -14.79 -27.22
CA ILE A 4 -4.94 -13.45 -26.65
C ILE A 4 -4.85 -12.46 -27.82
N SER A 5 -5.89 -11.66 -28.01
CA SER A 5 -5.86 -10.59 -29.02
C SER A 5 -5.29 -9.30 -28.39
N GLN A 6 -4.79 -8.42 -29.24
CA GLN A 6 -4.35 -7.10 -28.78
C GLN A 6 -5.52 -6.30 -28.20
N GLU A 7 -6.71 -6.42 -28.76
CA GLU A 7 -7.93 -5.77 -28.28
C GLU A 7 -8.28 -6.21 -26.86
N ASP A 8 -8.14 -7.51 -26.54
CA ASP A 8 -8.39 -8.04 -25.19
C ASP A 8 -7.43 -7.42 -24.16
N LEU A 9 -6.16 -7.25 -24.53
CA LEU A 9 -5.15 -6.64 -23.64
C LEU A 9 -5.39 -5.14 -23.44
N GLU A 10 -5.77 -4.43 -24.49
CA GLU A 10 -6.10 -3.00 -24.42
C GLU A 10 -7.34 -2.77 -23.54
N GLU A 11 -8.37 -3.58 -23.68
CA GLU A 11 -9.57 -3.53 -22.85
C GLU A 11 -9.26 -3.87 -21.38
N PHE A 12 -8.50 -4.95 -21.15
CA PHE A 12 -8.09 -5.34 -19.82
C PHE A 12 -7.25 -4.26 -19.12
N PHE A 13 -6.26 -3.71 -19.83
CA PHE A 13 -5.44 -2.62 -19.33
C PHE A 13 -6.28 -1.37 -19.00
N SER A 14 -7.20 -0.99 -19.87
CA SER A 14 -8.07 0.17 -19.66
C SER A 14 -8.94 0.04 -18.40
N LYS A 15 -9.46 -1.16 -18.16
CA LYS A 15 -10.30 -1.46 -16.99
C LYS A 15 -9.52 -1.63 -15.69
N ASN A 16 -8.23 -1.97 -15.78
CA ASN A 16 -7.40 -2.34 -14.64
C ASN A 16 -6.12 -1.51 -14.54
N LYS A 17 -6.16 -0.25 -14.94
CA LYS A 17 -4.99 0.64 -14.93
C LYS A 17 -4.28 0.70 -13.58
N ASP A 18 -5.04 0.62 -12.50
CA ASP A 18 -4.52 0.69 -11.13
C ASP A 18 -3.53 -0.44 -10.80
N LEU A 19 -3.65 -1.60 -11.46
CA LEU A 19 -2.71 -2.72 -11.30
C LEU A 19 -1.31 -2.41 -11.85
N PHE A 20 -1.22 -1.45 -12.76
CA PHE A 20 0.01 -1.12 -13.49
C PHE A 20 0.63 0.20 -13.07
N ILE A 21 0.03 0.87 -12.09
CA ILE A 21 0.60 2.08 -11.49
C ILE A 21 1.75 1.65 -10.58
N PRO A 22 2.97 2.20 -10.76
CA PRO A 22 4.06 1.95 -9.85
C PRO A 22 3.70 2.34 -8.41
N SER A 23 4.21 1.58 -7.43
CA SER A 23 4.01 1.90 -6.03
C SER A 23 4.47 3.32 -5.72
N PRO A 24 3.69 4.10 -4.95
CA PRO A 24 4.11 5.43 -4.52
C PRO A 24 5.45 5.35 -3.77
N LYS A 25 6.26 6.38 -3.92
CA LYS A 25 7.51 6.55 -3.18
C LYS A 25 7.33 7.66 -2.16
N LEU A 26 7.77 7.41 -0.96
CA LEU A 26 7.74 8.38 0.14
C LEU A 26 9.13 8.56 0.73
N ARG A 27 9.46 9.81 1.05
CA ARG A 27 10.48 10.12 2.04
C ARG A 27 9.74 10.44 3.34
N LEU A 28 9.73 9.50 4.25
CA LEU A 28 8.88 9.53 5.44
C LEU A 28 9.70 9.83 6.69
N LEU A 29 9.25 10.80 7.48
CA LEU A 29 9.68 11.01 8.84
C LEU A 29 8.75 10.25 9.78
N LYS A 30 9.34 9.44 10.67
CA LYS A 30 8.63 8.80 11.78
C LYS A 30 9.31 9.18 13.08
N LEU A 31 8.54 9.71 14.02
CA LEU A 31 8.95 9.92 15.40
C LEU A 31 8.16 8.96 16.28
N SER A 32 8.85 8.34 17.25
CA SER A 32 8.25 7.41 18.19
C SER A 32 8.58 7.79 19.61
N PHE A 33 7.59 7.70 20.49
CA PHE A 33 7.67 8.02 21.91
C PHE A 33 7.07 6.86 22.70
N ASP A 34 7.55 6.68 23.94
CA ASP A 34 6.88 5.77 24.85
C ASP A 34 5.47 6.30 25.17
N LYS A 35 4.52 5.41 25.36
CA LYS A 35 3.12 5.77 25.67
C LYS A 35 2.97 6.70 26.88
N SER A 36 3.88 6.59 27.85
CA SER A 36 3.94 7.48 29.02
C SER A 36 4.36 8.93 28.70
N MET A 37 4.94 9.15 27.51
CA MET A 37 5.46 10.46 27.07
C MET A 37 4.48 11.20 26.16
N LYS A 38 3.20 11.05 26.36
CA LYS A 38 2.16 11.66 25.50
C LYS A 38 2.27 13.18 25.41
N ASP A 39 2.61 13.84 26.51
CA ASP A 39 2.77 15.30 26.52
C ASP A 39 3.93 15.75 25.63
N ILE A 40 5.05 15.03 25.69
CA ILE A 40 6.22 15.30 24.83
C ILE A 40 5.90 14.98 23.36
N ALA A 41 5.16 13.90 23.10
CA ALA A 41 4.72 13.55 21.75
C ALA A 41 3.81 14.65 21.16
N ASN A 42 2.91 15.22 21.93
CA ASN A 42 2.08 16.35 21.50
C ASN A 42 2.92 17.60 21.20
N ILE A 43 3.91 17.91 22.03
CA ILE A 43 4.84 19.03 21.77
C ILE A 43 5.60 18.79 20.46
N ALA A 44 6.11 17.59 20.25
CA ALA A 44 6.80 17.22 19.02
C ALA A 44 5.89 17.36 17.79
N ARG A 45 4.63 16.96 17.91
CA ARG A 45 3.63 17.10 16.85
C ARG A 45 3.39 18.58 16.51
N ASP A 46 3.21 19.44 17.50
CA ASP A 46 3.04 20.88 17.30
C ASP A 46 4.27 21.51 16.63
N LEU A 47 5.48 21.09 17.02
CA LEU A 47 6.72 21.53 16.37
C LEU A 47 6.76 21.12 14.90
N LEU A 48 6.33 19.90 14.57
CA LEU A 48 6.25 19.42 13.17
C LEU A 48 5.23 20.22 12.35
N ILE A 49 4.07 20.50 12.91
CA ILE A 49 3.04 21.33 12.26
C ILE A 49 3.58 22.73 11.94
N ASN A 50 4.39 23.29 12.82
CA ASN A 50 5.02 24.60 12.64
C ASN A 50 6.31 24.56 11.79
N GLY A 51 6.69 23.41 11.25
CA GLY A 51 7.88 23.24 10.40
C GLY A 51 9.21 23.12 11.14
N ASN A 52 9.19 22.98 12.46
CA ASN A 52 10.39 22.85 13.32
C ASN A 52 10.86 21.38 13.44
N LEU A 53 11.27 20.79 12.31
CA LEU A 53 11.61 19.37 12.23
C LEU A 53 12.78 18.99 13.16
N GLN A 54 13.82 19.80 13.23
CA GLN A 54 15.04 19.49 14.01
C GLN A 54 14.75 19.45 15.50
N GLU A 55 13.95 20.40 15.99
CA GLU A 55 13.55 20.42 17.39
C GLU A 55 12.64 19.24 17.74
N ALA A 56 11.68 18.91 16.87
CA ALA A 56 10.83 17.75 17.03
C ALA A 56 11.63 16.44 17.08
N LYS A 57 12.58 16.25 16.17
CA LYS A 57 13.48 15.09 16.16
C LYS A 57 14.32 14.97 17.42
N SER A 58 14.73 16.08 18.01
CA SER A 58 15.54 16.09 19.24
C SER A 58 14.78 15.54 20.45
N LEU A 59 13.44 15.62 20.44
CA LEU A 59 12.58 15.08 21.50
C LEU A 59 12.41 13.55 21.41
N ALA A 60 12.60 12.94 20.24
CA ALA A 60 12.47 11.51 19.98
C ALA A 60 13.82 10.78 19.99
N LYS A 61 14.58 10.87 21.06
CA LYS A 61 16.02 10.50 21.12
C LYS A 61 16.35 9.01 21.03
N ASN A 62 15.40 8.09 21.21
CA ASN A 62 15.71 6.67 21.41
C ASN A 62 15.03 5.73 20.40
N GLU A 63 14.99 6.08 19.14
CA GLU A 63 14.51 5.14 18.11
C GLU A 63 15.57 4.08 17.79
N VAL A 64 15.20 2.82 18.00
CA VAL A 64 16.05 1.66 17.69
C VAL A 64 16.10 1.41 16.18
N ILE A 65 15.01 1.67 15.47
CA ILE A 65 14.91 1.51 14.01
C ILE A 65 14.56 2.84 13.39
N ARG A 66 15.51 3.40 12.64
CA ARG A 66 15.32 4.65 11.91
C ARG A 66 15.03 4.37 10.45
N LEU A 67 13.99 5.02 9.92
CA LEU A 67 13.77 5.06 8.49
C LEU A 67 14.91 5.81 7.79
N PRO A 68 15.43 5.29 6.66
CA PRO A 68 16.36 6.04 5.85
C PRO A 68 15.74 7.36 5.37
N ASN A 69 16.53 8.43 5.37
CA ASN A 69 16.11 9.72 4.80
C ASN A 69 16.27 9.69 3.27
N ALA A 70 15.43 8.91 2.63
CA ALA A 70 15.44 8.69 1.19
C ALA A 70 14.02 8.41 0.68
N LEU A 71 13.79 8.65 -0.61
CA LEU A 71 12.59 8.21 -1.30
C LEU A 71 12.59 6.69 -1.40
N LEU A 72 11.65 6.05 -0.70
CA LEU A 72 11.49 4.60 -0.66
C LEU A 72 10.15 4.19 -1.25
N PRO A 73 10.10 3.08 -2.01
CA PRO A 73 8.85 2.46 -2.40
C PRO A 73 8.02 2.08 -1.16
N SER A 74 6.70 2.13 -1.27
CA SER A 74 5.78 1.80 -0.17
C SER A 74 6.02 0.41 0.43
N MET A 75 6.38 -0.57 -0.41
CA MET A 75 6.73 -1.91 0.06
C MET A 75 7.98 -1.92 0.95
N LYS A 76 8.97 -1.10 0.64
CA LYS A 76 10.17 -0.97 1.47
C LYS A 76 9.87 -0.30 2.80
N ILE A 77 9.05 0.75 2.79
CA ILE A 77 8.57 1.40 4.02
C ILE A 77 7.84 0.39 4.91
N ARG A 78 7.00 -0.46 4.31
CA ARG A 78 6.28 -1.51 5.04
C ARG A 78 7.21 -2.50 5.77
N GLU A 79 8.37 -2.80 5.20
CA GLU A 79 9.38 -3.63 5.87
C GLU A 79 9.92 -2.97 7.15
N TYR A 80 10.03 -1.63 7.17
CA TYR A 80 10.53 -0.88 8.33
C TYR A 80 9.48 -0.64 9.42
N ILE A 81 8.26 -0.27 9.04
CA ILE A 81 7.24 0.23 9.99
C ILE A 81 5.97 -0.61 10.04
N GLY A 82 5.89 -1.66 9.24
CA GLY A 82 4.72 -2.53 9.18
C GLY A 82 3.55 -1.98 8.35
N PRO A 83 2.52 -2.82 8.11
CA PRO A 83 1.43 -2.48 7.20
C PRO A 83 0.55 -1.33 7.68
N THR A 84 0.23 -1.27 8.96
CA THR A 84 -0.70 -0.27 9.50
C THR A 84 -0.16 1.15 9.40
N LEU A 85 1.07 1.38 9.86
CA LEU A 85 1.70 2.70 9.77
C LEU A 85 1.97 3.10 8.31
N THR A 86 2.32 2.15 7.45
CA THR A 86 2.48 2.40 6.02
C THR A 86 1.19 2.86 5.36
N GLN A 87 0.07 2.20 5.67
CA GLN A 87 -1.24 2.59 5.16
C GLN A 87 -1.61 4.03 5.57
N ILE A 88 -1.38 4.38 6.83
CA ILE A 88 -1.60 5.74 7.34
C ILE A 88 -0.69 6.73 6.61
N ALA A 89 0.60 6.42 6.47
CA ALA A 89 1.54 7.28 5.76
C ALA A 89 1.13 7.55 4.30
N LEU A 90 0.60 6.53 3.60
CA LEU A 90 0.11 6.65 2.23
C LEU A 90 -1.15 7.52 2.11
N SER A 91 -1.97 7.58 3.16
CA SER A 91 -3.18 8.40 3.19
C SER A 91 -2.92 9.88 3.46
N LEU A 92 -1.74 10.22 3.99
CA LEU A 92 -1.35 11.61 4.28
C LEU A 92 -0.88 12.32 3.01
N GLU A 93 -1.15 13.62 2.94
CA GLU A 93 -0.57 14.48 1.92
C GLU A 93 0.89 14.82 2.23
N GLU A 94 1.64 15.26 1.22
CA GLU A 94 3.01 15.72 1.42
C GLU A 94 3.05 16.88 2.42
N GLY A 95 3.87 16.75 3.45
CA GLY A 95 4.00 17.72 4.54
C GLY A 95 2.93 17.65 5.63
N GLU A 96 1.92 16.81 5.46
CA GLU A 96 0.87 16.60 6.48
C GLU A 96 1.42 15.83 7.68
N VAL A 97 1.14 16.33 8.87
CA VAL A 97 1.52 15.68 10.13
C VAL A 97 0.36 14.82 10.63
N SER A 98 0.64 13.54 10.87
CA SER A 98 -0.40 12.63 11.39
C SER A 98 -0.88 13.00 12.80
N GLU A 99 -2.02 12.46 13.18
CA GLU A 99 -2.38 12.36 14.60
C GLU A 99 -1.39 11.43 15.33
N LEU A 100 -1.44 11.43 16.67
CA LEU A 100 -0.70 10.44 17.45
C LEU A 100 -1.29 9.04 17.18
N ILE A 101 -0.43 8.13 16.73
CA ILE A 101 -0.83 6.75 16.43
C ILE A 101 -0.29 5.85 17.52
N GLU A 102 -1.19 5.22 18.26
CA GLU A 102 -0.82 4.24 19.29
C GLU A 102 -0.65 2.85 18.65
N GLN A 103 0.54 2.30 18.76
CA GLN A 103 0.85 0.94 18.32
C GLN A 103 2.05 0.39 19.11
N ASP A 104 1.97 -0.87 19.57
CA ASP A 104 3.05 -1.58 20.29
C ASP A 104 3.57 -0.82 21.52
N ASP A 105 2.65 -0.28 22.34
CA ASP A 105 2.93 0.53 23.53
C ASP A 105 3.75 1.81 23.25
N LYS A 106 3.75 2.26 22.01
CA LYS A 106 4.37 3.50 21.58
C LYS A 106 3.38 4.44 20.90
N LEU A 107 3.73 5.72 20.90
CA LEU A 107 3.05 6.76 20.15
C LEU A 107 3.92 7.15 18.95
N HIS A 108 3.35 7.08 17.75
CA HIS A 108 4.03 7.41 16.51
C HIS A 108 3.44 8.65 15.87
N ILE A 109 4.31 9.46 15.26
CA ILE A 109 3.94 10.58 14.41
C ILE A 109 4.59 10.35 13.05
N LEU A 110 3.80 10.48 11.98
CA LEU A 110 4.24 10.31 10.61
C LEU A 110 4.10 11.60 9.83
N VAL A 111 5.11 11.92 9.04
CA VAL A 111 5.10 13.07 8.11
C VAL A 111 5.72 12.63 6.79
N PRO A 112 4.97 12.56 5.70
CA PRO A 112 5.54 12.41 4.37
C PRO A 112 6.26 13.71 3.98
N LEU A 113 7.59 13.72 4.03
CA LEU A 113 8.39 14.89 3.66
C LEU A 113 8.40 15.10 2.15
N GLU A 114 8.27 14.02 1.39
CA GLU A 114 8.18 14.01 -0.06
C GLU A 114 7.34 12.81 -0.49
N LYS A 115 6.45 13.02 -1.46
CA LYS A 115 5.54 11.98 -1.96
C LYS A 115 5.50 12.03 -3.48
N ILE A 116 5.88 10.92 -4.11
CA ILE A 116 5.81 10.76 -5.57
C ILE A 116 4.77 9.71 -5.89
N ILE A 117 3.73 10.12 -6.60
CA ILE A 117 2.69 9.24 -7.14
C ILE A 117 2.86 9.21 -8.65
N ALA A 118 3.10 8.03 -9.20
CA ALA A 118 3.18 7.84 -10.63
C ALA A 118 1.78 7.60 -11.23
N ASN A 119 1.58 8.04 -12.47
CA ASN A 119 0.43 7.67 -13.27
C ASN A 119 0.64 6.27 -13.90
N ALA A 120 -0.44 5.65 -14.36
CA ALA A 120 -0.34 4.42 -15.14
C ALA A 120 0.53 4.67 -16.38
N PRO A 121 1.56 3.85 -16.64
CA PRO A 121 2.39 3.99 -17.82
C PRO A 121 1.58 3.65 -19.08
N PRO A 122 2.05 4.05 -20.28
CA PRO A 122 1.46 3.61 -21.53
C PRO A 122 1.49 2.08 -21.66
N LEU A 123 0.49 1.50 -22.32
CA LEU A 123 0.42 0.03 -22.51
C LEU A 123 1.70 -0.55 -23.10
N GLY A 124 2.33 0.14 -24.06
CA GLY A 124 3.58 -0.32 -24.68
C GLY A 124 4.72 -0.56 -23.70
N ASP A 125 4.80 0.21 -22.63
CA ASP A 125 5.86 0.09 -21.60
C ASP A 125 5.63 -1.07 -20.64
N VAL A 126 4.38 -1.51 -20.48
CA VAL A 126 3.96 -2.57 -19.55
C VAL A 126 3.31 -3.76 -20.22
N TYR A 127 3.44 -3.87 -21.53
CA TYR A 127 2.74 -4.88 -22.34
C TYR A 127 2.91 -6.31 -21.80
N GLN A 128 4.13 -6.71 -21.47
CA GLN A 128 4.40 -8.04 -20.92
C GLN A 128 3.75 -8.26 -19.56
N GLN A 129 3.71 -7.22 -18.72
CA GLN A 129 3.06 -7.27 -17.42
C GLN A 129 1.55 -7.41 -17.58
N VAL A 130 0.96 -6.64 -18.51
CA VAL A 130 -0.48 -6.71 -18.84
C VAL A 130 -0.85 -8.10 -19.36
N GLU A 131 -0.05 -8.66 -20.26
CA GLU A 131 -0.25 -10.01 -20.78
C GLU A 131 -0.22 -11.07 -19.67
N THR A 132 0.77 -10.98 -18.77
CA THR A 132 0.91 -11.88 -17.63
C THR A 132 -0.29 -11.80 -16.70
N GLU A 133 -0.72 -10.60 -16.32
CA GLU A 133 -1.88 -10.39 -15.45
C GLU A 133 -3.20 -10.81 -16.13
N PHE A 134 -3.33 -10.58 -17.43
CA PHE A 134 -4.49 -11.04 -18.18
C PHE A 134 -4.61 -12.56 -18.19
N ILE A 135 -3.49 -13.27 -18.43
CA ILE A 135 -3.45 -14.74 -18.40
C ILE A 135 -3.84 -15.24 -17.00
N ARG A 136 -3.31 -14.64 -15.96
CA ARG A 136 -3.65 -14.97 -14.56
C ARG A 136 -5.15 -14.77 -14.29
N PHE A 137 -5.68 -13.61 -14.67
CA PHE A 137 -7.10 -13.27 -14.51
C PHE A 137 -8.02 -14.26 -15.23
N LYS A 138 -7.69 -14.60 -16.50
CA LYS A 138 -8.45 -15.60 -17.27
C LYS A 138 -8.37 -16.98 -16.65
N GLY A 139 -7.22 -17.38 -16.12
CA GLY A 139 -7.04 -18.65 -15.42
C GLY A 139 -7.89 -18.74 -14.14
N GLU A 140 -7.92 -17.69 -13.35
CA GLU A 140 -8.77 -17.59 -12.15
C GLU A 140 -10.26 -17.66 -12.52
N GLN A 141 -10.68 -16.91 -13.55
CA GLN A 141 -12.06 -16.92 -14.01
C GLN A 141 -12.49 -18.32 -14.50
N MET A 142 -11.65 -19.00 -15.26
CA MET A 142 -11.94 -20.39 -15.72
C MET A 142 -12.03 -21.37 -14.55
N LEU A 143 -11.20 -21.20 -13.54
CA LEU A 143 -11.23 -22.03 -12.32
C LEU A 143 -12.51 -21.82 -11.55
N ASP A 144 -12.94 -20.56 -11.35
CA ASP A 144 -14.18 -20.21 -10.64
C ASP A 144 -15.40 -20.79 -11.38
N GLU A 145 -15.47 -20.64 -12.71
CA GLU A 145 -16.54 -21.24 -13.52
C GLU A 145 -16.57 -22.78 -13.38
N TYR A 146 -15.41 -23.42 -13.41
CA TYR A 146 -15.32 -24.86 -13.21
C TYR A 146 -15.80 -25.31 -11.83
N LEU A 147 -15.41 -24.58 -10.79
CA LEU A 147 -15.85 -24.88 -9.42
C LEU A 147 -17.35 -24.66 -9.25
N GLU A 148 -17.93 -23.65 -9.88
CA GLU A 148 -19.36 -23.38 -9.86
C GLU A 148 -20.15 -24.49 -10.57
N ASP A 149 -19.66 -24.94 -11.75
CA ASP A 149 -20.24 -26.07 -12.48
C ASP A 149 -20.20 -27.35 -11.63
N LEU A 150 -19.09 -27.61 -10.94
CA LEU A 150 -18.99 -28.76 -10.02
C LEU A 150 -19.97 -28.68 -8.85
N ARG A 151 -20.18 -27.50 -8.27
CA ARG A 151 -21.16 -27.30 -7.20
C ARG A 151 -22.56 -27.59 -7.69
N ASN A 152 -22.94 -27.02 -8.84
CA ASN A 152 -24.24 -27.21 -9.46
C ASN A 152 -24.48 -28.68 -9.77
N TRP A 153 -23.47 -29.38 -10.30
CA TRP A 153 -23.57 -30.81 -10.58
C TRP A 153 -23.77 -31.64 -9.29
N TYR A 154 -23.00 -31.33 -8.24
CA TYR A 154 -23.10 -32.00 -6.95
C TYR A 154 -24.46 -31.81 -6.28
N ASP A 155 -25.00 -30.61 -6.34
CA ASP A 155 -26.33 -30.28 -5.77
C ASP A 155 -27.43 -31.01 -6.54
N VAL A 156 -27.35 -31.12 -7.86
CA VAL A 156 -28.30 -31.90 -8.69
C VAL A 156 -28.25 -33.39 -8.36
N VAL A 157 -27.05 -33.97 -8.24
CA VAL A 157 -26.86 -35.39 -7.88
C VAL A 157 -27.44 -35.67 -6.50
N LYS A 158 -27.16 -34.80 -5.53
CA LYS A 158 -27.68 -34.94 -4.15
C LYS A 158 -29.21 -34.82 -4.07
N ALA A 159 -29.85 -33.98 -4.89
CA ALA A 159 -31.27 -33.85 -4.98
C ALA A 159 -31.96 -35.07 -5.59
N ASN A 160 -31.27 -35.80 -6.47
CA ASN A 160 -31.79 -37.02 -7.11
C ASN A 160 -31.64 -38.30 -6.26
N GLU A 161 -30.84 -38.26 -5.20
CA GLU A 161 -30.63 -39.37 -4.25
C GLU A 161 -31.63 -39.37 -3.06
N LEU A 162 -32.47 -38.37 -2.96
CA LEU A 162 -33.54 -38.25 -1.96
C LEU A 162 -34.90 -38.65 -2.54
#